data_a7eb293ed3008cbff76c57f9995c9b82
#
_entry.id   a7eb293ed3008cbff76c57f9995c9b82
#
_cell.length_a   1.000
_cell.length_b   1.000
_cell.length_c   1.000
_cell.angle_alpha   90.00
_cell.angle_beta   90.00
_cell.angle_gamma   90.00
#
_symmetry.space_group_name_H-M   'P 1'
#
loop_
_entity.id
_entity.type
_entity.pdbx_description
1 polymer ?
#
loop_
_entity_poly.entity_id
_entity_poly.type
_entity_poly.pdbx_seq_one_letter_code
_entity_poly.pdbx_strand_id
1 'polypeptide(L)'
;MKKLMEQMAEELSAAFEKSGYDPSYGKVTVSNRPDLCEFQCNGAMAGAKAYKKAPFMIADDVVAYLKDSQVFSMAEVVKPGFINLKVKGEFLADYLKEMAADEKLSVSAAKEPKTIIIDYGGPNVAKPLHVGHLRSAIIGESIKRIGRFVGHKVLGDVHLGDWGLQMGLIITELKHRKPELVYFDDSYTGEYPEEAPFTISELEEIYPCASGKSKEDEAYRNEALEATHLLQQGKPGYMALWNHIMNVSVTDLKRNYDKLNVSFDLWKKESDAQPYIPGMVEEMKEKGFAYVDQGALVVDVKEENDTKEIPPCMLLKSDGASLYTTTDLATIVERMKLFNPDEILYVVDKRQELHFIQVFRCARKTGLVKDDTKLSFLGFGTMNGKDGKPFKTREGGVMRLETLIKDINEEMFTKIVENRSVKDKDAKETAEIVGLSAIKYGDLSNQATKDYIFDIDRFTSFEGNTGPYILYTIVRIKSILNRFAEEGGNLEAGAILDPVNDSQKNLMLQLTGFGATVENAFEEKAPHKICAYIYEVSNAFNSFYHETKILSEENEAQKASFIQLLKLTKKVLETCIDLLGFSAPDRM
;
A
#
# COMPACT_ATOMS: atom_id res chain seq x y z
N MET A 1 -19.21 5.78 14.12
CA MET A 1 -20.04 7.02 14.03
C MET A 1 -20.36 7.30 12.55
N LYS A 2 -21.42 8.11 12.25
CA LYS A 2 -21.69 8.60 10.88
C LYS A 2 -20.69 9.69 10.49
N LYS A 3 -20.27 9.72 9.23
CA LYS A 3 -19.38 10.78 8.72
C LYS A 3 -20.09 12.15 8.70
N LEU A 4 -19.31 13.23 8.80
CA LEU A 4 -19.86 14.59 8.77
C LEU A 4 -20.74 14.84 7.54
N MET A 5 -20.24 14.48 6.35
CA MET A 5 -21.01 14.67 5.11
C MET A 5 -22.28 13.82 5.04
N GLU A 6 -22.31 12.65 5.67
CA GLU A 6 -23.53 11.83 5.77
C GLU A 6 -24.58 12.51 6.64
N GLN A 7 -24.18 13.07 7.80
CA GLN A 7 -25.08 13.81 8.67
C GLN A 7 -25.65 15.07 7.99
N MET A 8 -24.80 15.79 7.26
CA MET A 8 -25.23 16.95 6.45
C MET A 8 -26.19 16.56 5.34
N ALA A 9 -25.93 15.45 4.65
CA ALA A 9 -26.79 14.93 3.58
C ALA A 9 -28.16 14.48 4.11
N GLU A 10 -28.22 13.93 5.32
CA GLU A 10 -29.50 13.57 5.96
C GLU A 10 -30.38 14.80 6.21
N GLU A 11 -29.81 15.91 6.70
CA GLU A 11 -30.57 17.14 6.91
C GLU A 11 -31.05 17.78 5.60
N LEU A 12 -30.17 17.78 4.58
CA LEU A 12 -30.56 18.22 3.24
C LEU A 12 -31.64 17.35 2.62
N SER A 13 -31.51 16.03 2.73
CA SER A 13 -32.54 15.09 2.23
C SER A 13 -33.89 15.33 2.88
N ALA A 14 -33.91 15.57 4.18
CA ALA A 14 -35.13 15.93 4.90
C ALA A 14 -35.71 17.30 4.44
N ALA A 15 -34.86 18.27 4.11
CA ALA A 15 -35.30 19.55 3.57
C ALA A 15 -35.88 19.42 2.15
N PHE A 16 -35.27 18.57 1.27
CA PHE A 16 -35.84 18.23 -0.05
C PHE A 16 -37.21 17.58 0.09
N GLU A 17 -37.33 16.56 0.97
CA GLU A 17 -38.59 15.87 1.20
C GLU A 17 -39.70 16.81 1.71
N LYS A 18 -39.41 17.67 2.71
CA LYS A 18 -40.35 18.66 3.21
C LYS A 18 -40.79 19.68 2.14
N SER A 19 -39.92 19.93 1.17
CA SER A 19 -40.22 20.80 0.02
C SER A 19 -41.00 20.11 -1.10
N GLY A 20 -41.31 18.81 -0.93
CA GLY A 20 -42.03 18.01 -1.93
C GLY A 20 -41.15 17.45 -3.05
N TYR A 21 -39.84 17.37 -2.83
CA TYR A 21 -38.88 16.82 -3.77
C TYR A 21 -38.29 15.49 -3.26
N ASP A 22 -37.70 14.71 -4.17
CA ASP A 22 -37.05 13.44 -3.82
C ASP A 22 -35.86 13.68 -2.87
N PRO A 23 -35.82 13.04 -1.69
CA PRO A 23 -34.72 13.19 -0.74
C PRO A 23 -33.36 12.76 -1.27
N SER A 24 -33.30 11.92 -2.31
CA SER A 24 -32.04 11.49 -2.94
C SER A 24 -31.22 12.64 -3.55
N TYR A 25 -31.83 13.81 -3.75
CA TYR A 25 -31.13 15.02 -4.19
C TYR A 25 -30.31 15.70 -3.09
N GLY A 26 -30.48 15.34 -1.83
CA GLY A 26 -29.77 15.93 -0.68
C GLY A 26 -28.28 15.56 -0.56
N LYS A 27 -27.60 15.28 -1.67
CA LYS A 27 -26.18 14.93 -1.68
C LYS A 27 -25.28 16.14 -1.45
N VAL A 28 -24.27 15.96 -0.60
CA VAL A 28 -23.27 16.98 -0.26
C VAL A 28 -21.93 16.63 -0.89
N THR A 29 -21.24 17.64 -1.39
CA THR A 29 -19.85 17.55 -1.88
C THR A 29 -19.01 18.64 -1.25
N VAL A 30 -17.69 18.42 -1.15
CA VAL A 30 -16.76 19.48 -0.77
C VAL A 30 -16.74 20.54 -1.87
N SER A 31 -16.76 21.81 -1.50
CA SER A 31 -16.76 22.92 -2.45
C SER A 31 -15.41 23.04 -3.16
N ASN A 32 -15.46 23.31 -4.47
CA ASN A 32 -14.29 23.71 -5.24
C ASN A 32 -13.93 25.21 -5.07
N ARG A 33 -14.74 25.94 -4.33
CA ARG A 33 -14.59 27.38 -4.04
C ARG A 33 -14.64 27.61 -2.52
N PRO A 34 -13.55 27.22 -1.80
CA PRO A 34 -13.49 27.36 -0.34
C PRO A 34 -13.58 28.81 0.13
N ASP A 35 -13.30 29.77 -0.74
CA ASP A 35 -13.49 31.19 -0.53
C ASP A 35 -14.97 31.57 -0.39
N LEU A 36 -15.90 30.83 -0.96
CA LEU A 36 -17.34 31.09 -0.93
C LEU A 36 -18.08 30.20 0.08
N CYS A 37 -17.77 28.90 0.08
CA CYS A 37 -18.45 27.94 0.94
C CYS A 37 -17.55 26.70 1.20
N GLU A 38 -17.85 25.97 2.27
CA GLU A 38 -17.14 24.77 2.68
C GLU A 38 -17.63 23.54 1.91
N PHE A 39 -18.95 23.48 1.72
CA PHE A 39 -19.63 22.38 1.04
C PHE A 39 -20.69 22.90 0.07
N GLN A 40 -21.17 22.03 -0.81
CA GLN A 40 -22.15 22.38 -1.82
C GLN A 40 -23.12 21.22 -2.08
N CYS A 41 -24.39 21.54 -2.32
CA CYS A 41 -25.39 20.61 -2.82
C CYS A 41 -25.84 21.03 -4.21
N ASN A 42 -25.80 20.10 -5.15
CA ASN A 42 -26.18 20.30 -6.57
C ASN A 42 -27.52 19.63 -6.91
N GLY A 43 -28.23 19.11 -5.90
CA GLY A 43 -29.45 18.33 -6.10
C GLY A 43 -30.58 19.08 -6.79
N ALA A 44 -30.71 20.38 -6.57
CA ALA A 44 -31.72 21.20 -7.25
C ALA A 44 -31.52 21.24 -8.78
N MET A 45 -30.28 21.27 -9.24
CA MET A 45 -29.98 21.19 -10.69
C MET A 45 -30.31 19.81 -11.27
N ALA A 46 -30.02 18.75 -10.53
CA ALA A 46 -30.34 17.38 -10.95
C ALA A 46 -31.86 17.14 -11.03
N GLY A 47 -32.62 17.70 -10.07
CA GLY A 47 -34.08 17.56 -10.02
C GLY A 47 -34.87 18.45 -10.99
N ALA A 48 -34.27 19.49 -11.55
CA ALA A 48 -34.97 20.52 -12.34
C ALA A 48 -35.80 19.94 -13.50
N LYS A 49 -35.26 18.97 -14.23
CA LYS A 49 -35.95 18.29 -15.33
C LYS A 49 -37.15 17.45 -14.86
N ALA A 50 -36.99 16.74 -13.76
CA ALA A 50 -38.01 15.87 -13.19
C ALA A 50 -39.24 16.67 -12.73
N TYR A 51 -38.99 17.83 -12.09
CA TYR A 51 -40.03 18.69 -11.53
C TYR A 51 -40.46 19.82 -12.47
N LYS A 52 -39.88 19.90 -13.67
CA LYS A 52 -40.18 20.99 -14.67
C LYS A 52 -40.12 22.39 -14.03
N LYS A 53 -39.18 22.62 -13.15
CA LYS A 53 -39.02 23.84 -12.35
C LYS A 53 -37.58 24.33 -12.47
N ALA A 54 -37.39 25.65 -12.48
CA ALA A 54 -36.05 26.23 -12.52
C ALA A 54 -35.22 25.79 -11.32
N PRO A 55 -33.93 25.37 -11.49
CA PRO A 55 -33.11 24.88 -10.39
C PRO A 55 -33.03 25.79 -9.18
N PHE A 56 -32.87 27.12 -9.40
CA PHE A 56 -32.80 28.09 -8.30
C PHE A 56 -34.08 28.14 -7.48
N MET A 57 -35.27 27.92 -8.10
CA MET A 57 -36.55 27.89 -7.37
C MET A 57 -36.67 26.64 -6.49
N ILE A 58 -36.18 25.50 -6.96
CA ILE A 58 -36.08 24.29 -6.13
C ILE A 58 -35.13 24.51 -4.96
N ALA A 59 -33.97 25.11 -5.23
CA ALA A 59 -32.98 25.44 -4.19
C ALA A 59 -33.55 26.44 -3.14
N ASP A 60 -34.29 27.48 -3.56
CA ASP A 60 -34.95 28.44 -2.66
C ASP A 60 -35.96 27.72 -1.75
N ASP A 61 -36.80 26.83 -2.29
CA ASP A 61 -37.76 26.06 -1.49
C ASP A 61 -37.05 25.19 -0.43
N VAL A 62 -35.94 24.55 -0.79
CA VAL A 62 -35.16 23.68 0.12
C VAL A 62 -34.48 24.52 1.20
N VAL A 63 -33.81 25.62 0.84
CA VAL A 63 -33.09 26.48 1.79
C VAL A 63 -34.04 27.10 2.80
N ALA A 64 -35.33 27.33 2.45
CA ALA A 64 -36.32 27.80 3.39
C ALA A 64 -36.50 26.90 4.63
N TYR A 65 -36.28 25.59 4.50
CA TYR A 65 -36.33 24.62 5.60
C TYR A 65 -35.01 24.50 6.37
N LEU A 66 -33.94 25.14 5.92
CA LEU A 66 -32.61 25.10 6.57
C LEU A 66 -32.33 26.33 7.46
N LYS A 67 -33.27 27.29 7.57
CA LYS A 67 -33.08 28.54 8.33
C LYS A 67 -32.75 28.33 9.80
N ASP A 68 -33.35 27.30 10.42
CA ASP A 68 -33.16 26.96 11.84
C ASP A 68 -32.28 25.70 12.00
N SER A 69 -31.47 25.38 10.99
CA SER A 69 -30.56 24.25 11.01
C SER A 69 -29.63 24.27 12.22
N GLN A 70 -29.42 23.13 12.85
CA GLN A 70 -28.38 22.97 13.87
C GLN A 70 -27.03 22.60 13.27
N VAL A 71 -27.02 22.20 11.99
CA VAL A 71 -25.82 21.79 11.25
C VAL A 71 -25.19 22.95 10.49
N PHE A 72 -26.01 23.77 9.81
CA PHE A 72 -25.52 24.80 8.92
C PHE A 72 -25.55 26.19 9.56
N SER A 73 -24.46 26.93 9.48
CA SER A 73 -24.37 28.37 9.77
C SER A 73 -24.76 29.21 8.55
N MET A 74 -24.63 28.63 7.33
CA MET A 74 -25.01 29.27 6.08
C MET A 74 -25.57 28.20 5.13
N ALA A 75 -26.71 28.49 4.52
CA ALA A 75 -27.26 27.77 3.38
C ALA A 75 -27.79 28.83 2.40
N GLU A 76 -27.10 29.05 1.30
CA GLU A 76 -27.38 30.10 0.32
C GLU A 76 -27.53 29.54 -1.08
N VAL A 77 -28.56 30.07 -1.80
CA VAL A 77 -28.77 29.69 -3.19
C VAL A 77 -27.91 30.55 -4.10
N VAL A 78 -27.12 29.86 -4.94
CA VAL A 78 -26.32 30.49 -5.98
C VAL A 78 -26.76 29.98 -7.35
N LYS A 79 -27.10 30.94 -8.25
CA LYS A 79 -27.55 30.58 -9.62
C LYS A 79 -26.48 29.76 -10.35
N PRO A 80 -26.88 28.72 -11.14
CA PRO A 80 -28.30 28.47 -11.54
C PRO A 80 -29.13 27.65 -10.55
N GLY A 81 -28.57 27.12 -9.45
CA GLY A 81 -29.29 26.29 -8.48
C GLY A 81 -28.37 25.53 -7.52
N PHE A 82 -27.17 26.05 -7.26
CA PHE A 82 -26.29 25.53 -6.23
C PHE A 82 -26.78 25.97 -4.85
N ILE A 83 -26.67 25.08 -3.87
CA ILE A 83 -26.84 25.43 -2.46
C ILE A 83 -25.46 25.42 -1.83
N ASN A 84 -24.93 26.58 -1.54
CA ASN A 84 -23.65 26.76 -0.84
C ASN A 84 -23.88 26.63 0.67
N LEU A 85 -23.01 25.89 1.34
CA LEU A 85 -23.17 25.51 2.74
C LEU A 85 -21.91 25.83 3.55
N LYS A 86 -22.10 26.32 4.77
CA LYS A 86 -21.08 26.36 5.82
C LYS A 86 -21.60 25.67 7.07
N VAL A 87 -20.76 24.92 7.74
CA VAL A 87 -21.09 24.16 8.95
C VAL A 87 -21.00 25.07 10.16
N LYS A 88 -21.91 24.91 11.13
CA LYS A 88 -21.80 25.54 12.45
C LYS A 88 -20.57 25.06 13.18
N GLY A 89 -19.82 25.95 13.82
CA GLY A 89 -18.64 25.62 14.57
C GLY A 89 -18.93 24.70 15.76
N GLU A 90 -20.04 24.95 16.49
CA GLU A 90 -20.49 24.09 17.59
C GLU A 90 -20.75 22.64 17.12
N PHE A 91 -21.46 22.47 15.99
CA PHE A 91 -21.73 21.15 15.42
C PHE A 91 -20.45 20.44 15.00
N LEU A 92 -19.51 21.17 14.39
CA LEU A 92 -18.21 20.66 14.01
C LEU A 92 -17.38 20.26 15.24
N ALA A 93 -17.42 21.05 16.31
CA ALA A 93 -16.74 20.76 17.57
C ALA A 93 -17.29 19.46 18.21
N ASP A 94 -18.61 19.30 18.27
CA ASP A 94 -19.26 18.10 18.80
C ASP A 94 -18.92 16.86 17.97
N TYR A 95 -18.93 16.99 16.65
CA TYR A 95 -18.47 15.91 15.75
C TYR A 95 -17.03 15.46 16.06
N LEU A 96 -16.09 16.41 16.23
CA LEU A 96 -14.69 16.08 16.53
C LEU A 96 -14.50 15.51 17.93
N LYS A 97 -15.32 15.86 18.91
CA LYS A 97 -15.32 15.20 20.24
C LYS A 97 -15.69 13.72 20.11
N GLU A 98 -16.75 13.41 19.36
CA GLU A 98 -17.15 12.03 19.09
C GLU A 98 -16.05 11.27 18.33
N MET A 99 -15.47 11.91 17.31
CA MET A 99 -14.37 11.34 16.53
C MET A 99 -13.13 11.05 17.39
N ALA A 100 -12.79 11.94 18.33
CA ALA A 100 -11.65 11.76 19.23
C ALA A 100 -11.84 10.56 20.19
N ALA A 101 -13.09 10.29 20.59
CA ALA A 101 -13.47 9.17 21.43
C ALA A 101 -13.57 7.83 20.65
N ASP A 102 -13.69 7.89 19.34
CA ASP A 102 -13.75 6.70 18.48
C ASP A 102 -12.32 6.15 18.23
N GLU A 103 -12.10 4.86 18.51
CA GLU A 103 -10.82 4.20 18.25
C GLU A 103 -10.46 4.20 16.76
N LYS A 104 -11.46 4.13 15.89
CA LYS A 104 -11.33 4.11 14.43
C LYS A 104 -11.45 5.48 13.77
N LEU A 105 -11.58 6.55 14.55
CA LEU A 105 -11.61 7.94 14.06
C LEU A 105 -12.63 8.13 12.93
N SER A 106 -13.85 7.67 13.12
CA SER A 106 -14.97 7.69 12.16
C SER A 106 -14.87 6.71 10.96
N VAL A 107 -13.87 5.86 10.88
CA VAL A 107 -13.85 4.80 9.88
C VAL A 107 -14.93 3.77 10.21
N SER A 108 -15.82 3.51 9.26
CA SER A 108 -16.86 2.50 9.42
C SER A 108 -16.23 1.10 9.34
N ALA A 109 -16.54 0.26 10.32
CA ALA A 109 -16.15 -1.15 10.23
C ALA A 109 -16.82 -1.80 9.00
N ALA A 110 -16.09 -2.67 8.31
CA ALA A 110 -16.65 -3.44 7.20
C ALA A 110 -17.88 -4.20 7.68
N LYS A 111 -19.02 -4.00 6.99
CA LYS A 111 -20.29 -4.69 7.31
C LYS A 111 -20.16 -6.20 7.13
N GLU A 112 -19.39 -6.60 6.12
CA GLU A 112 -19.08 -7.99 5.80
C GLU A 112 -17.55 -8.11 5.70
N PRO A 113 -16.88 -8.50 6.81
CA PRO A 113 -15.44 -8.71 6.80
C PRO A 113 -15.04 -9.81 5.80
N LYS A 114 -14.11 -9.48 4.91
CA LYS A 114 -13.60 -10.39 3.88
C LYS A 114 -12.24 -10.95 4.26
N THR A 115 -11.94 -12.15 3.77
CA THR A 115 -10.60 -12.72 3.80
C THR A 115 -9.90 -12.37 2.48
N ILE A 116 -8.81 -11.61 2.57
CA ILE A 116 -8.07 -11.09 1.41
C ILE A 116 -6.62 -11.56 1.51
N ILE A 117 -6.10 -12.15 0.44
CA ILE A 117 -4.67 -12.43 0.31
C ILE A 117 -4.08 -11.37 -0.61
N ILE A 118 -3.01 -10.73 -0.16
CA ILE A 118 -2.23 -9.81 -1.00
C ILE A 118 -0.88 -10.47 -1.27
N ASP A 119 -0.60 -10.70 -2.55
CA ASP A 119 0.67 -11.19 -3.07
C ASP A 119 1.55 -9.99 -3.43
N TYR A 120 2.64 -9.80 -2.70
CA TYR A 120 3.51 -8.65 -2.89
C TYR A 120 4.95 -8.93 -2.41
N GLY A 121 5.90 -8.21 -2.98
CA GLY A 121 7.30 -8.24 -2.58
C GLY A 121 8.07 -9.51 -2.97
N GLY A 122 7.46 -10.47 -3.68
CA GLY A 122 8.01 -11.79 -3.96
C GLY A 122 9.28 -11.81 -4.81
N PRO A 123 10.48 -11.84 -4.20
CA PRO A 123 11.73 -11.95 -4.94
C PRO A 123 12.08 -13.40 -5.24
N ASN A 124 12.93 -13.58 -6.22
CA ASN A 124 13.64 -14.84 -6.35
C ASN A 124 14.68 -14.98 -5.24
N VAL A 125 14.77 -16.16 -4.62
CA VAL A 125 15.81 -16.44 -3.62
C VAL A 125 17.22 -16.36 -4.23
N ALA A 126 18.22 -16.23 -3.39
CA ALA A 126 19.63 -16.09 -3.79
C ALA A 126 19.93 -14.86 -4.68
N LYS A 127 19.04 -13.90 -4.71
CA LYS A 127 19.26 -12.60 -5.35
C LYS A 127 19.09 -11.49 -4.33
N PRO A 128 19.98 -10.48 -4.32
CA PRO A 128 19.76 -9.33 -3.46
C PRO A 128 18.50 -8.58 -3.86
N LEU A 129 17.81 -8.04 -2.87
CA LEU A 129 16.73 -7.10 -3.16
C LEU A 129 17.28 -5.85 -3.83
N HIS A 130 16.65 -5.46 -4.90
CA HIS A 130 16.95 -4.23 -5.62
C HIS A 130 15.76 -3.27 -5.59
N VAL A 131 15.97 -2.03 -5.99
CA VAL A 131 14.95 -0.97 -5.97
C VAL A 131 13.66 -1.35 -6.72
N GLY A 132 13.72 -2.28 -7.68
CA GLY A 132 12.53 -2.79 -8.36
C GLY A 132 11.58 -3.60 -7.45
N HIS A 133 12.07 -4.15 -6.33
CA HIS A 133 11.23 -4.84 -5.34
C HIS A 133 10.59 -3.88 -4.33
N LEU A 134 11.12 -2.65 -4.21
CA LEU A 134 10.66 -1.68 -3.23
C LEU A 134 9.17 -1.36 -3.39
N ARG A 135 8.74 -1.03 -4.60
CA ARG A 135 7.36 -0.60 -4.85
C ARG A 135 6.34 -1.66 -4.50
N SER A 136 6.56 -2.91 -4.93
CA SER A 136 5.68 -4.02 -4.56
C SER A 136 5.55 -4.14 -3.05
N ALA A 137 6.69 -4.15 -2.34
CA ALA A 137 6.74 -4.34 -0.89
C ALA A 137 5.98 -3.24 -0.12
N ILE A 138 6.25 -1.97 -0.40
CA ILE A 138 5.65 -0.87 0.39
C ILE A 138 4.19 -0.59 0.01
N ILE A 139 3.81 -0.76 -1.26
CA ILE A 139 2.41 -0.62 -1.70
C ILE A 139 1.56 -1.73 -1.09
N GLY A 140 2.01 -2.99 -1.20
CA GLY A 140 1.30 -4.13 -0.64
C GLY A 140 1.16 -4.06 0.88
N GLU A 141 2.23 -3.67 1.59
CA GLU A 141 2.20 -3.46 3.04
C GLU A 141 1.19 -2.40 3.46
N SER A 142 1.17 -1.25 2.76
CA SER A 142 0.21 -0.18 3.05
C SER A 142 -1.24 -0.64 2.82
N ILE A 143 -1.53 -1.30 1.70
CA ILE A 143 -2.89 -1.82 1.42
C ILE A 143 -3.31 -2.84 2.47
N LYS A 144 -2.40 -3.72 2.92
CA LYS A 144 -2.65 -4.68 3.99
C LYS A 144 -3.04 -3.98 5.30
N ARG A 145 -2.27 -2.96 5.72
CA ARG A 145 -2.54 -2.18 6.93
C ARG A 145 -3.88 -1.46 6.85
N ILE A 146 -4.16 -0.79 5.73
CA ILE A 146 -5.43 -0.10 5.50
C ILE A 146 -6.58 -1.12 5.55
N GLY A 147 -6.47 -2.26 4.88
CA GLY A 147 -7.50 -3.30 4.85
C GLY A 147 -7.82 -3.85 6.24
N ARG A 148 -6.80 -4.06 7.08
CA ARG A 148 -6.99 -4.46 8.48
C ARG A 148 -7.63 -3.37 9.32
N PHE A 149 -7.25 -2.13 9.09
CA PHE A 149 -7.82 -0.99 9.81
C PHE A 149 -9.30 -0.82 9.51
N VAL A 150 -9.75 -1.02 8.27
CA VAL A 150 -11.17 -0.99 7.90
C VAL A 150 -11.94 -2.25 8.27
N GLY A 151 -11.27 -3.27 8.84
CA GLY A 151 -11.93 -4.43 9.46
C GLY A 151 -11.97 -5.71 8.63
N HIS A 152 -11.15 -5.84 7.59
CA HIS A 152 -10.96 -7.09 6.84
C HIS A 152 -9.88 -7.97 7.45
N LYS A 153 -9.97 -9.29 7.22
CA LYS A 153 -8.88 -10.23 7.46
C LYS A 153 -7.95 -10.21 6.24
N VAL A 154 -6.81 -9.54 6.35
CA VAL A 154 -5.85 -9.42 5.26
C VAL A 154 -4.57 -10.18 5.58
N LEU A 155 -4.17 -11.09 4.68
CA LEU A 155 -2.95 -11.87 4.77
C LEU A 155 -1.98 -11.41 3.67
N GLY A 156 -0.78 -11.03 4.07
CA GLY A 156 0.31 -10.72 3.15
C GLY A 156 1.14 -11.95 2.83
N ASP A 157 1.30 -12.28 1.56
CA ASP A 157 2.12 -13.40 1.08
C ASP A 157 3.29 -12.88 0.26
N VAL A 158 4.51 -13.28 0.63
CA VAL A 158 5.72 -12.86 -0.07
C VAL A 158 5.98 -13.68 -1.35
N HIS A 159 5.47 -14.85 -1.47
CA HIS A 159 5.57 -15.82 -2.55
C HIS A 159 6.93 -15.87 -3.29
N LEU A 160 7.87 -16.63 -2.73
CA LEU A 160 9.27 -16.67 -3.19
C LEU A 160 9.46 -17.54 -4.44
N GLY A 161 10.28 -17.08 -5.38
CA GLY A 161 10.78 -17.88 -6.51
C GLY A 161 11.96 -18.74 -6.08
N ASP A 162 11.74 -20.05 -5.93
CA ASP A 162 12.72 -20.99 -5.34
C ASP A 162 12.90 -22.30 -6.11
N TRP A 163 12.23 -22.47 -7.24
CA TRP A 163 12.12 -23.79 -7.87
C TRP A 163 12.53 -23.88 -9.34
N GLY A 164 13.01 -22.80 -9.93
CA GLY A 164 13.37 -22.70 -11.34
C GLY A 164 14.85 -22.95 -11.64
N LEU A 165 15.23 -22.68 -12.89
CA LEU A 165 16.59 -22.81 -13.42
C LEU A 165 17.64 -22.08 -12.57
N GLN A 166 17.27 -21.02 -11.88
CA GLN A 166 18.20 -20.30 -10.99
C GLN A 166 18.80 -21.22 -9.92
N MET A 167 18.03 -22.18 -9.38
CA MET A 167 18.56 -23.15 -8.40
C MET A 167 19.60 -24.06 -9.05
N GLY A 168 19.32 -24.58 -10.24
CA GLY A 168 20.28 -25.35 -10.99
C GLY A 168 21.57 -24.62 -11.33
N LEU A 169 21.44 -23.33 -11.69
CA LEU A 169 22.61 -22.46 -11.95
C LEU A 169 23.48 -22.31 -10.71
N ILE A 170 22.89 -22.09 -9.54
CA ILE A 170 23.62 -21.95 -8.28
C ILE A 170 24.30 -23.26 -7.91
N ILE A 171 23.60 -24.38 -8.00
CA ILE A 171 24.13 -25.73 -7.70
C ILE A 171 25.30 -26.06 -8.63
N THR A 172 25.16 -25.80 -9.93
CA THR A 172 26.21 -26.04 -10.93
C THR A 172 27.44 -25.18 -10.66
N GLU A 173 27.28 -23.89 -10.44
CA GLU A 173 28.42 -23.01 -10.15
C GLU A 173 29.12 -23.40 -8.84
N LEU A 174 28.35 -23.76 -7.81
CA LEU A 174 28.91 -24.22 -6.54
C LEU A 174 29.69 -25.51 -6.72
N LYS A 175 29.20 -26.46 -7.54
CA LYS A 175 29.90 -27.71 -7.88
C LYS A 175 31.22 -27.44 -8.61
N HIS A 176 31.24 -26.45 -9.52
CA HIS A 176 32.48 -26.05 -10.21
C HIS A 176 33.49 -25.40 -9.28
N ARG A 177 33.03 -24.61 -8.29
CA ARG A 177 33.90 -23.92 -7.33
C ARG A 177 34.41 -24.82 -6.19
N LYS A 178 33.53 -25.70 -5.71
CA LYS A 178 33.75 -26.55 -4.51
C LYS A 178 33.32 -28.01 -4.78
N PRO A 179 33.93 -28.71 -5.75
CA PRO A 179 33.50 -30.05 -6.16
C PRO A 179 33.66 -31.13 -5.05
N GLU A 180 34.46 -30.84 -4.04
CA GLU A 180 34.73 -31.71 -2.89
C GLU A 180 33.62 -31.75 -1.85
N LEU A 181 32.61 -30.91 -1.96
CA LEU A 181 31.52 -30.87 -1.00
C LEU A 181 30.67 -32.14 -1.02
N VAL A 182 30.31 -32.65 0.14
CA VAL A 182 29.53 -33.90 0.31
C VAL A 182 28.20 -33.91 -0.42
N TYR A 183 27.66 -32.75 -0.76
CA TYR A 183 26.41 -32.60 -1.51
C TYR A 183 26.50 -33.13 -2.96
N PHE A 184 27.70 -33.26 -3.50
CA PHE A 184 27.98 -33.74 -4.86
C PHE A 184 28.45 -35.20 -4.90
N ASP A 185 28.65 -35.84 -3.75
CA ASP A 185 29.01 -37.22 -3.62
C ASP A 185 27.75 -38.10 -3.59
N ASP A 186 27.49 -38.81 -4.70
CA ASP A 186 26.34 -39.70 -4.84
C ASP A 186 26.41 -40.93 -3.92
N SER A 187 27.57 -41.22 -3.35
CA SER A 187 27.78 -42.30 -2.38
C SER A 187 27.55 -41.90 -0.93
N TYR A 188 27.40 -40.61 -0.68
CA TYR A 188 27.22 -40.08 0.68
C TYR A 188 25.85 -40.45 1.24
N THR A 189 25.84 -41.12 2.39
CA THR A 189 24.62 -41.56 3.10
C THR A 189 24.48 -40.97 4.51
N GLY A 190 25.42 -40.09 4.91
CA GLY A 190 25.40 -39.41 6.21
C GLY A 190 24.40 -38.26 6.29
N GLU A 191 24.34 -37.68 7.46
CA GLU A 191 23.60 -36.41 7.66
C GLU A 191 24.40 -35.26 7.03
N TYR A 192 23.73 -34.42 6.25
CA TYR A 192 24.35 -33.23 5.66
C TYR A 192 24.67 -32.19 6.74
N PRO A 193 25.78 -31.42 6.59
CA PRO A 193 26.14 -30.39 7.54
C PRO A 193 25.01 -29.41 7.79
N GLU A 194 24.81 -28.99 9.07
CA GLU A 194 23.83 -27.96 9.43
C GLU A 194 24.25 -26.58 8.96
N GLU A 195 25.57 -26.33 8.88
CA GLU A 195 26.13 -25.06 8.45
C GLU A 195 26.16 -24.98 6.92
N ALA A 196 25.67 -23.85 6.37
CA ALA A 196 25.66 -23.62 4.94
C ALA A 196 27.11 -23.54 4.39
N PRO A 197 27.40 -24.17 3.21
CA PRO A 197 28.72 -24.13 2.60
C PRO A 197 29.04 -22.80 1.92
N PHE A 198 28.20 -21.78 2.10
CA PHE A 198 28.31 -20.45 1.52
C PHE A 198 27.61 -19.40 2.40
N THR A 199 28.03 -18.15 2.23
CA THR A 199 27.37 -16.97 2.79
C THR A 199 26.40 -16.35 1.80
N ILE A 200 25.57 -15.39 2.26
CA ILE A 200 24.70 -14.61 1.34
C ILE A 200 25.52 -13.86 0.29
N SER A 201 26.66 -13.28 0.68
CA SER A 201 27.54 -12.55 -0.24
C SER A 201 28.11 -13.47 -1.33
N GLU A 202 28.46 -14.71 -0.99
CA GLU A 202 28.89 -15.72 -1.98
C GLU A 202 27.73 -16.09 -2.93
N LEU A 203 26.51 -16.26 -2.44
CA LEU A 203 25.33 -16.52 -3.30
C LEU A 203 25.05 -15.35 -4.27
N GLU A 204 25.25 -14.12 -3.82
CA GLU A 204 25.10 -12.92 -4.64
C GLU A 204 26.13 -12.83 -5.79
N GLU A 205 27.28 -13.46 -5.65
CA GLU A 205 28.31 -13.60 -6.71
C GLU A 205 28.06 -14.83 -7.59
N ILE A 206 27.68 -15.95 -6.99
CA ILE A 206 27.48 -17.25 -7.67
C ILE A 206 26.41 -17.12 -8.74
N TYR A 207 25.25 -16.59 -8.41
CA TYR A 207 24.13 -16.55 -9.36
C TYR A 207 24.40 -15.69 -10.60
N PRO A 208 24.87 -14.43 -10.53
CA PRO A 208 25.19 -13.64 -11.71
C PRO A 208 26.29 -14.28 -12.57
N CYS A 209 27.31 -14.86 -11.94
CA CYS A 209 28.38 -15.60 -12.62
C CYS A 209 27.81 -16.78 -13.42
N ALA A 210 27.02 -17.63 -12.76
CA ALA A 210 26.39 -18.78 -13.40
C ALA A 210 25.43 -18.36 -14.53
N SER A 211 24.65 -17.31 -14.31
CA SER A 211 23.74 -16.77 -15.32
C SER A 211 24.48 -16.20 -16.54
N GLY A 212 25.64 -15.58 -16.33
CA GLY A 212 26.53 -15.11 -17.41
C GLY A 212 27.06 -16.28 -18.23
N LYS A 213 27.70 -17.24 -17.56
CA LYS A 213 28.24 -18.46 -18.20
C LYS A 213 27.18 -19.21 -19.00
N SER A 214 25.98 -19.39 -18.48
CA SER A 214 24.89 -20.11 -19.14
C SER A 214 24.38 -19.46 -20.43
N LYS A 215 24.69 -18.20 -20.66
CA LYS A 215 24.35 -17.47 -21.90
C LYS A 215 25.41 -17.64 -22.97
N GLU A 216 26.65 -17.88 -22.57
CA GLU A 216 27.81 -17.98 -23.45
C GLU A 216 28.20 -19.45 -23.75
N ASP A 217 27.87 -20.37 -22.83
CA ASP A 217 28.21 -21.78 -22.92
C ASP A 217 26.95 -22.66 -22.79
N GLU A 218 26.59 -23.31 -23.91
CA GLU A 218 25.43 -24.20 -23.98
C GLU A 218 25.63 -25.47 -23.13
N ALA A 219 26.86 -26.00 -23.03
CA ALA A 219 27.16 -27.18 -22.21
C ALA A 219 26.93 -26.85 -20.71
N TYR A 220 27.38 -25.70 -20.26
CA TYR A 220 27.14 -25.20 -18.90
C TYR A 220 25.64 -25.01 -18.62
N ARG A 221 24.91 -24.47 -19.58
CA ARG A 221 23.45 -24.31 -19.47
C ARG A 221 22.73 -25.63 -19.33
N ASN A 222 23.15 -26.65 -20.13
CA ASN A 222 22.58 -27.98 -20.06
C ASN A 222 22.89 -28.67 -18.73
N GLU A 223 24.08 -28.47 -18.16
CA GLU A 223 24.41 -28.94 -16.80
C GLU A 223 23.51 -28.30 -15.75
N ALA A 224 23.23 -26.99 -15.85
CA ALA A 224 22.34 -26.31 -14.94
C ALA A 224 20.86 -26.76 -15.08
N LEU A 225 20.42 -27.06 -16.29
CA LEU A 225 19.09 -27.65 -16.52
C LEU A 225 18.97 -29.04 -15.90
N GLU A 226 19.99 -29.87 -16.05
CA GLU A 226 20.06 -31.19 -15.43
C GLU A 226 20.10 -31.09 -13.89
N ALA A 227 20.89 -30.16 -13.34
CA ALA A 227 20.91 -29.90 -11.91
C ALA A 227 19.52 -29.46 -11.37
N THR A 228 18.80 -28.64 -12.13
CA THR A 228 17.42 -28.25 -11.81
C THR A 228 16.51 -29.46 -11.78
N HIS A 229 16.58 -30.31 -12.79
CA HIS A 229 15.78 -31.53 -12.90
C HIS A 229 16.04 -32.49 -11.73
N LEU A 230 17.33 -32.76 -11.42
CA LEU A 230 17.72 -33.61 -10.30
C LEU A 230 17.25 -33.05 -8.94
N LEU A 231 17.32 -31.73 -8.74
CA LEU A 231 16.75 -31.07 -7.57
C LEU A 231 15.24 -31.35 -7.47
N GLN A 232 14.51 -31.14 -8.56
CA GLN A 232 13.07 -31.36 -8.63
C GLN A 232 12.66 -32.82 -8.45
N GLN A 233 13.52 -33.75 -8.79
CA GLN A 233 13.35 -35.18 -8.49
C GLN A 233 13.72 -35.55 -7.04
N GLY A 234 14.19 -34.60 -6.25
CA GLY A 234 14.51 -34.83 -4.84
C GLY A 234 15.88 -35.43 -4.58
N LYS A 235 16.89 -35.24 -5.47
CA LYS A 235 18.28 -35.69 -5.22
C LYS A 235 18.77 -35.19 -3.86
N PRO A 236 19.15 -36.07 -2.90
CA PRO A 236 19.36 -35.69 -1.49
C PRO A 236 20.35 -34.54 -1.28
N GLY A 237 21.53 -34.59 -1.93
CA GLY A 237 22.54 -33.54 -1.82
C GLY A 237 22.06 -32.18 -2.35
N TYR A 238 21.30 -32.21 -3.45
CA TYR A 238 20.74 -30.97 -4.05
C TYR A 238 19.61 -30.41 -3.22
N MET A 239 18.79 -31.26 -2.61
CA MET A 239 17.75 -30.83 -1.66
C MET A 239 18.36 -30.22 -0.40
N ALA A 240 19.47 -30.79 0.12
CA ALA A 240 20.19 -30.21 1.25
C ALA A 240 20.77 -28.82 0.90
N LEU A 241 21.38 -28.66 -0.29
CA LEU A 241 21.83 -27.35 -0.77
C LEU A 241 20.69 -26.35 -0.94
N TRP A 242 19.56 -26.79 -1.50
CA TRP A 242 18.36 -25.97 -1.63
C TRP A 242 17.87 -25.47 -0.27
N ASN A 243 17.84 -26.33 0.76
CA ASN A 243 17.50 -25.93 2.12
C ASN A 243 18.45 -24.84 2.66
N HIS A 244 19.76 -24.96 2.42
CA HIS A 244 20.73 -23.95 2.80
C HIS A 244 20.53 -22.63 2.06
N ILE A 245 20.28 -22.68 0.73
CA ILE A 245 19.97 -21.50 -0.08
C ILE A 245 18.72 -20.79 0.47
N MET A 246 17.68 -21.55 0.79
CA MET A 246 16.44 -21.00 1.37
C MET A 246 16.69 -20.34 2.71
N ASN A 247 17.37 -21.02 3.64
CA ASN A 247 17.61 -20.48 4.99
C ASN A 247 18.43 -19.20 4.96
N VAL A 248 19.50 -19.17 4.19
CA VAL A 248 20.36 -17.99 4.04
C VAL A 248 19.60 -16.84 3.37
N SER A 249 18.87 -17.13 2.29
CA SER A 249 18.11 -16.12 1.54
C SER A 249 16.95 -15.53 2.36
N VAL A 250 16.15 -16.39 3.00
CA VAL A 250 14.98 -15.93 3.79
C VAL A 250 15.43 -15.10 4.98
N THR A 251 16.54 -15.46 5.63
CA THR A 251 17.12 -14.67 6.74
C THR A 251 17.51 -13.27 6.28
N ASP A 252 18.17 -13.17 5.13
CA ASP A 252 18.55 -11.87 4.56
C ASP A 252 17.33 -11.04 4.10
N LEU A 253 16.36 -11.68 3.45
CA LEU A 253 15.13 -11.04 3.03
C LEU A 253 14.35 -10.46 4.21
N LYS A 254 14.18 -11.23 5.29
CA LYS A 254 13.52 -10.75 6.53
C LYS A 254 14.22 -9.51 7.07
N ARG A 255 15.55 -9.54 7.19
CA ARG A 255 16.32 -8.39 7.66
C ARG A 255 16.10 -7.13 6.81
N ASN A 256 16.03 -7.27 5.48
CA ASN A 256 15.80 -6.14 4.58
C ASN A 256 14.35 -5.64 4.64
N TYR A 257 13.36 -6.54 4.74
CA TYR A 257 11.97 -6.13 4.92
C TYR A 257 11.69 -5.50 6.28
N ASP A 258 12.36 -5.97 7.34
CA ASP A 258 12.28 -5.34 8.67
C ASP A 258 12.77 -3.88 8.64
N LYS A 259 13.87 -3.58 7.91
CA LYS A 259 14.34 -2.21 7.70
C LYS A 259 13.32 -1.32 6.99
N LEU A 260 12.46 -1.91 6.17
CA LEU A 260 11.35 -1.21 5.49
C LEU A 260 10.05 -1.19 6.30
N ASN A 261 10.04 -1.79 7.49
CA ASN A 261 8.81 -2.03 8.25
C ASN A 261 7.71 -2.70 7.39
N VAL A 262 8.10 -3.75 6.68
CA VAL A 262 7.26 -4.61 5.84
C VAL A 262 7.26 -6.01 6.43
N SER A 263 6.10 -6.59 6.63
CA SER A 263 5.93 -7.92 7.22
C SER A 263 4.96 -8.77 6.42
N PHE A 264 5.19 -10.08 6.44
CA PHE A 264 4.36 -11.05 5.76
C PHE A 264 3.79 -12.06 6.75
N ASP A 265 2.55 -12.45 6.54
CA ASP A 265 1.90 -13.52 7.31
C ASP A 265 2.25 -14.89 6.72
N LEU A 266 2.46 -14.94 5.41
CA LEU A 266 2.75 -16.14 4.65
C LEU A 266 4.10 -15.97 3.93
N TRP A 267 4.96 -16.98 4.12
CA TRP A 267 6.24 -17.12 3.44
C TRP A 267 6.16 -18.30 2.49
N LYS A 268 5.25 -18.19 1.50
CA LYS A 268 5.02 -19.23 0.51
C LYS A 268 6.01 -19.15 -0.64
N LYS A 269 6.08 -20.24 -1.40
CA LYS A 269 7.10 -20.45 -2.43
C LYS A 269 6.51 -21.17 -3.64
N GLU A 270 7.13 -21.03 -4.79
CA GLU A 270 6.79 -21.80 -6.01
C GLU A 270 6.83 -23.32 -5.77
N SER A 271 7.78 -23.79 -4.94
CA SER A 271 7.88 -25.22 -4.58
C SER A 271 6.68 -25.72 -3.79
N ASP A 272 6.03 -24.88 -2.97
CA ASP A 272 4.84 -25.27 -2.20
C ASP A 272 3.63 -25.58 -3.11
N ALA A 273 3.58 -24.96 -4.28
CA ALA A 273 2.50 -25.16 -5.25
C ALA A 273 2.68 -26.43 -6.12
N GLN A 274 3.89 -27.00 -6.19
CA GLN A 274 4.19 -28.15 -7.05
C GLN A 274 3.26 -29.35 -6.84
N PRO A 275 2.90 -29.76 -5.60
CA PRO A 275 2.00 -30.89 -5.38
C PRO A 275 0.60 -30.73 -6.00
N TYR A 276 0.16 -29.50 -6.26
CA TYR A 276 -1.17 -29.22 -6.82
C TYR A 276 -1.20 -29.29 -8.35
N ILE A 277 -0.05 -29.21 -9.02
CA ILE A 277 0.04 -29.15 -10.49
C ILE A 277 -0.54 -30.39 -11.18
N PRO A 278 -0.14 -31.64 -10.83
CA PRO A 278 -0.61 -32.81 -11.55
C PRO A 278 -2.13 -32.97 -11.52
N GLY A 279 -2.73 -32.83 -10.34
CA GLY A 279 -4.19 -32.94 -10.18
C GLY A 279 -4.95 -31.83 -10.91
N MET A 280 -4.45 -30.59 -10.85
CA MET A 280 -5.02 -29.46 -11.55
C MET A 280 -5.00 -29.64 -13.08
N VAL A 281 -3.86 -30.05 -13.62
CA VAL A 281 -3.68 -30.28 -15.06
C VAL A 281 -4.57 -31.42 -15.55
N GLU A 282 -4.64 -32.52 -14.81
CA GLU A 282 -5.48 -33.66 -15.20
C GLU A 282 -6.97 -33.31 -15.18
N GLU A 283 -7.44 -32.60 -14.15
CA GLU A 283 -8.81 -32.13 -14.07
C GLU A 283 -9.19 -31.22 -15.26
N MET A 284 -8.27 -30.32 -15.68
CA MET A 284 -8.50 -29.45 -16.85
C MET A 284 -8.58 -30.24 -18.16
N LYS A 285 -7.80 -31.34 -18.30
CA LYS A 285 -7.89 -32.23 -19.46
C LYS A 285 -9.19 -33.02 -19.46
N GLU A 286 -9.54 -33.65 -18.35
CA GLU A 286 -10.76 -34.46 -18.22
C GLU A 286 -12.03 -33.65 -18.49
N LYS A 287 -12.07 -32.40 -18.04
CA LYS A 287 -13.17 -31.46 -18.29
C LYS A 287 -13.16 -30.84 -19.70
N GLY A 288 -12.15 -31.13 -20.52
CA GLY A 288 -12.02 -30.64 -21.89
C GLY A 288 -11.62 -29.17 -22.01
N PHE A 289 -11.11 -28.55 -20.96
CA PHE A 289 -10.61 -27.16 -21.01
C PHE A 289 -9.22 -27.09 -21.63
N ALA A 290 -8.36 -28.06 -21.32
CA ALA A 290 -6.98 -28.12 -21.80
C ALA A 290 -6.87 -28.98 -23.05
N TYR A 291 -6.14 -28.48 -24.06
CA TYR A 291 -5.87 -29.18 -25.32
C TYR A 291 -4.43 -28.93 -25.78
N VAL A 292 -3.95 -29.78 -26.68
CA VAL A 292 -2.59 -29.66 -27.23
C VAL A 292 -2.62 -28.71 -28.43
N ASP A 293 -1.81 -27.65 -28.38
CA ASP A 293 -1.54 -26.75 -29.48
C ASP A 293 -0.03 -26.62 -29.70
N GLN A 294 0.45 -26.91 -30.91
CA GLN A 294 1.89 -26.91 -31.28
C GLN A 294 2.77 -27.70 -30.31
N GLY A 295 2.25 -28.80 -29.75
CA GLY A 295 2.93 -29.66 -28.78
C GLY A 295 2.81 -29.20 -27.32
N ALA A 296 2.41 -28.00 -27.04
CA ALA A 296 2.19 -27.48 -25.68
C ALA A 296 0.75 -27.74 -25.21
N LEU A 297 0.55 -27.92 -23.93
CA LEU A 297 -0.78 -28.00 -23.32
C LEU A 297 -1.27 -26.61 -22.95
N VAL A 298 -2.42 -26.21 -23.48
CA VAL A 298 -2.93 -24.85 -23.34
C VAL A 298 -4.43 -24.83 -22.99
N VAL A 299 -4.89 -23.71 -22.42
CA VAL A 299 -6.31 -23.38 -22.23
C VAL A 299 -6.62 -22.10 -22.99
N ASP A 300 -7.62 -22.12 -23.87
CA ASP A 300 -8.11 -20.92 -24.55
C ASP A 300 -8.80 -19.99 -23.56
N VAL A 301 -8.33 -18.74 -23.50
CA VAL A 301 -8.79 -17.70 -22.58
C VAL A 301 -9.31 -16.45 -23.30
N LYS A 302 -9.52 -16.56 -24.61
CA LYS A 302 -10.08 -15.48 -25.43
C LYS A 302 -11.54 -15.20 -25.05
N GLU A 303 -11.90 -13.92 -24.99
CA GLU A 303 -13.26 -13.44 -24.77
C GLU A 303 -13.78 -12.65 -25.98
N GLU A 304 -15.10 -12.65 -26.19
CA GLU A 304 -15.72 -12.02 -27.36
C GLU A 304 -15.45 -10.52 -27.48
N ASN A 305 -15.26 -9.85 -26.36
CA ASN A 305 -15.05 -8.40 -26.29
C ASN A 305 -13.56 -7.99 -26.32
N ASP A 306 -12.66 -8.91 -26.58
CA ASP A 306 -11.23 -8.60 -26.65
C ASP A 306 -10.93 -7.67 -27.82
N THR A 307 -10.35 -6.52 -27.51
CA THR A 307 -9.88 -5.53 -28.50
C THR A 307 -8.48 -5.85 -29.04
N LYS A 308 -7.77 -6.76 -28.36
CA LYS A 308 -6.44 -7.27 -28.72
C LYS A 308 -6.46 -8.79 -28.69
N GLU A 309 -5.62 -9.40 -29.47
CA GLU A 309 -5.41 -10.85 -29.41
C GLU A 309 -4.83 -11.25 -28.05
N ILE A 310 -5.52 -12.13 -27.33
CA ILE A 310 -5.06 -12.73 -26.08
C ILE A 310 -4.64 -14.17 -26.40
N PRO A 311 -3.34 -14.50 -26.30
CA PRO A 311 -2.87 -15.87 -26.54
C PRO A 311 -3.45 -16.85 -25.51
N PRO A 312 -3.59 -18.14 -25.85
CA PRO A 312 -3.99 -19.15 -24.89
C PRO A 312 -3.06 -19.20 -23.66
N CYS A 313 -3.64 -19.55 -22.51
CA CYS A 313 -2.87 -19.77 -21.28
C CYS A 313 -2.12 -21.10 -21.38
N MET A 314 -0.81 -21.06 -21.41
CA MET A 314 0.03 -22.24 -21.50
C MET A 314 0.14 -22.91 -20.13
N LEU A 315 -0.25 -24.19 -20.04
CA LEU A 315 -0.16 -25.01 -18.83
C LEU A 315 1.13 -25.80 -18.74
N LEU A 316 1.54 -26.41 -19.84
CA LEU A 316 2.79 -27.20 -19.93
C LEU A 316 3.45 -26.93 -21.28
N LYS A 317 4.78 -26.90 -21.28
CA LYS A 317 5.57 -26.87 -22.52
C LYS A 317 5.46 -28.19 -23.27
N SER A 318 5.97 -28.23 -24.50
CA SER A 318 5.99 -29.43 -25.34
C SER A 318 6.81 -30.59 -24.74
N ASP A 319 7.78 -30.31 -23.87
CA ASP A 319 8.55 -31.28 -23.10
C ASP A 319 7.88 -31.71 -21.77
N GLY A 320 6.69 -31.20 -21.49
CA GLY A 320 5.93 -31.46 -20.26
C GLY A 320 6.34 -30.59 -19.06
N ALA A 321 7.28 -29.67 -19.22
CA ALA A 321 7.74 -28.81 -18.13
C ALA A 321 6.71 -27.71 -17.77
N SER A 322 6.63 -27.40 -16.49
CA SER A 322 5.82 -26.31 -15.95
C SER A 322 6.39 -24.93 -16.31
N LEU A 323 5.51 -23.94 -16.32
CA LEU A 323 5.79 -22.51 -16.55
C LEU A 323 5.36 -21.69 -15.34
N TYR A 324 5.64 -20.38 -15.36
CA TYR A 324 5.11 -19.46 -14.36
C TYR A 324 3.58 -19.47 -14.31
N THR A 325 2.90 -19.55 -15.46
CA THR A 325 1.43 -19.70 -15.52
C THR A 325 0.93 -20.94 -14.79
N THR A 326 1.63 -22.06 -14.95
CA THR A 326 1.29 -23.31 -14.25
C THR A 326 1.40 -23.16 -12.75
N THR A 327 2.51 -22.58 -12.29
CA THR A 327 2.79 -22.38 -10.86
C THR A 327 1.81 -21.37 -10.25
N ASP A 328 1.50 -20.28 -10.96
CA ASP A 328 0.54 -19.28 -10.47
C ASP A 328 -0.88 -19.85 -10.35
N LEU A 329 -1.32 -20.67 -11.31
CA LEU A 329 -2.61 -21.37 -11.22
C LEU A 329 -2.62 -22.37 -10.06
N ALA A 330 -1.54 -23.14 -9.86
CA ALA A 330 -1.42 -24.06 -8.74
C ALA A 330 -1.40 -23.32 -7.39
N THR A 331 -0.78 -22.15 -7.33
CA THR A 331 -0.80 -21.28 -6.15
C THR A 331 -2.21 -20.78 -5.84
N ILE A 332 -3.01 -20.47 -6.85
CA ILE A 332 -4.43 -20.15 -6.66
C ILE A 332 -5.17 -21.34 -6.06
N VAL A 333 -4.93 -22.56 -6.56
CA VAL A 333 -5.52 -23.78 -5.99
C VAL A 333 -5.13 -23.96 -4.53
N GLU A 334 -3.85 -23.78 -4.17
CA GLU A 334 -3.37 -23.84 -2.79
C GLU A 334 -4.08 -22.81 -1.91
N ARG A 335 -4.13 -21.55 -2.34
CA ARG A 335 -4.76 -20.45 -1.59
C ARG A 335 -6.26 -20.70 -1.36
N MET A 336 -6.97 -21.19 -2.37
CA MET A 336 -8.39 -21.55 -2.23
C MET A 336 -8.60 -22.69 -1.25
N LYS A 337 -7.74 -23.72 -1.26
CA LYS A 337 -7.83 -24.84 -0.32
C LYS A 337 -7.49 -24.48 1.11
N LEU A 338 -6.44 -23.68 1.32
CA LEU A 338 -5.94 -23.38 2.66
C LEU A 338 -6.68 -22.23 3.34
N PHE A 339 -7.10 -21.21 2.60
CA PHE A 339 -7.61 -19.96 3.16
C PHE A 339 -9.01 -19.60 2.68
N ASN A 340 -9.47 -20.17 1.56
CA ASN A 340 -10.75 -19.84 0.93
C ASN A 340 -11.02 -18.32 0.86
N PRO A 341 -10.12 -17.52 0.26
CA PRO A 341 -10.22 -16.08 0.27
C PRO A 341 -11.38 -15.56 -0.58
N ASP A 342 -11.93 -14.41 -0.19
CA ASP A 342 -12.90 -13.64 -0.98
C ASP A 342 -12.22 -12.82 -2.08
N GLU A 343 -10.96 -12.44 -1.86
CA GLU A 343 -10.15 -11.72 -2.85
C GLU A 343 -8.68 -12.17 -2.78
N ILE A 344 -8.06 -12.31 -3.96
CA ILE A 344 -6.60 -12.44 -4.11
C ILE A 344 -6.14 -11.23 -4.93
N LEU A 345 -5.33 -10.37 -4.31
CA LEU A 345 -4.78 -9.17 -4.93
C LEU A 345 -3.29 -9.37 -5.21
N TYR A 346 -2.88 -9.19 -6.47
CA TYR A 346 -1.48 -9.23 -6.90
C TYR A 346 -0.94 -7.83 -7.10
N VAL A 347 0.10 -7.47 -6.34
CA VAL A 347 0.79 -6.17 -6.41
C VAL A 347 2.15 -6.39 -7.10
N VAL A 348 2.16 -6.25 -8.40
CA VAL A 348 3.28 -6.62 -9.27
C VAL A 348 3.55 -5.55 -10.32
N ASP A 349 4.64 -5.67 -11.07
CA ASP A 349 4.99 -4.75 -12.16
C ASP A 349 3.90 -4.76 -13.26
N LYS A 350 3.48 -3.58 -13.71
CA LYS A 350 2.44 -3.43 -14.75
C LYS A 350 2.74 -4.17 -16.05
N ARG A 351 4.01 -4.47 -16.34
CA ARG A 351 4.41 -5.25 -17.51
C ARG A 351 3.93 -6.71 -17.48
N GLN A 352 3.49 -7.21 -16.32
CA GLN A 352 2.94 -8.56 -16.16
C GLN A 352 1.41 -8.62 -16.41
N GLU A 353 0.78 -7.55 -16.85
CA GLU A 353 -0.67 -7.48 -17.02
C GLU A 353 -1.23 -8.59 -17.91
N LEU A 354 -0.61 -8.84 -19.08
CA LEU A 354 -1.07 -9.92 -19.98
C LEU A 354 -0.99 -11.29 -19.33
N HIS A 355 0.07 -11.58 -18.60
CA HIS A 355 0.25 -12.83 -17.86
C HIS A 355 -0.91 -13.03 -16.86
N PHE A 356 -1.24 -12.02 -16.06
CA PHE A 356 -2.32 -12.13 -15.08
C PHE A 356 -3.71 -12.15 -15.72
N ILE A 357 -3.92 -11.49 -16.86
CA ILE A 357 -5.16 -11.67 -17.64
C ILE A 357 -5.35 -13.15 -18.01
N GLN A 358 -4.30 -13.80 -18.54
CA GLN A 358 -4.35 -15.21 -18.91
C GLN A 358 -4.59 -16.11 -17.68
N VAL A 359 -3.87 -15.90 -16.58
CA VAL A 359 -4.02 -16.67 -15.34
C VAL A 359 -5.43 -16.51 -14.76
N PHE A 360 -5.94 -15.29 -14.64
CA PHE A 360 -7.25 -15.04 -14.05
C PHE A 360 -8.39 -15.62 -14.88
N ARG A 361 -8.34 -15.44 -16.20
CA ARG A 361 -9.34 -16.01 -17.10
C ARG A 361 -9.30 -17.54 -17.10
N CYS A 362 -8.10 -18.13 -17.10
CA CYS A 362 -7.95 -19.57 -16.98
C CYS A 362 -8.51 -20.08 -15.66
N ALA A 363 -8.14 -19.48 -14.52
CA ALA A 363 -8.63 -19.86 -13.21
C ALA A 363 -10.17 -19.78 -13.11
N ARG A 364 -10.77 -18.72 -13.67
CA ARG A 364 -12.22 -18.51 -13.70
C ARG A 364 -12.90 -19.56 -14.57
N LYS A 365 -12.45 -19.71 -15.82
CA LYS A 365 -13.02 -20.63 -16.80
C LYS A 365 -12.98 -22.09 -16.34
N THR A 366 -11.90 -22.49 -15.69
CA THR A 366 -11.68 -23.86 -15.24
C THR A 366 -12.22 -24.17 -13.85
N GLY A 367 -12.81 -23.17 -13.17
CA GLY A 367 -13.43 -23.33 -11.86
C GLY A 367 -12.44 -23.50 -10.71
N LEU A 368 -11.19 -22.99 -10.82
CA LEU A 368 -10.23 -22.99 -9.74
C LEU A 368 -10.59 -22.03 -8.61
N VAL A 369 -11.40 -21.05 -8.90
CA VAL A 369 -11.95 -20.07 -7.94
C VAL A 369 -13.47 -20.10 -7.98
N LYS A 370 -14.11 -19.70 -6.89
CA LYS A 370 -15.57 -19.53 -6.82
C LYS A 370 -15.99 -18.32 -7.67
N ASP A 371 -17.26 -18.28 -8.07
CA ASP A 371 -17.80 -17.19 -8.89
C ASP A 371 -17.70 -15.82 -8.22
N ASP A 372 -17.82 -15.77 -6.88
CA ASP A 372 -17.74 -14.58 -6.05
C ASP A 372 -16.31 -14.24 -5.59
N THR A 373 -15.34 -15.11 -5.78
CA THR A 373 -13.93 -14.82 -5.45
C THR A 373 -13.36 -13.80 -6.43
N LYS A 374 -12.88 -12.69 -5.92
CA LYS A 374 -12.26 -11.64 -6.74
C LYS A 374 -10.77 -11.91 -6.98
N LEU A 375 -10.36 -11.90 -8.24
CA LEU A 375 -8.95 -11.88 -8.64
C LEU A 375 -8.60 -10.47 -9.12
N SER A 376 -7.66 -9.82 -8.45
CA SER A 376 -7.35 -8.41 -8.67
C SER A 376 -5.87 -8.22 -9.02
N PHE A 377 -5.61 -7.39 -10.02
CA PHE A 377 -4.27 -7.02 -10.45
C PHE A 377 -4.02 -5.54 -10.20
N LEU A 378 -3.00 -5.22 -9.40
CA LEU A 378 -2.50 -3.86 -9.22
C LEU A 378 -1.10 -3.77 -9.83
N GLY A 379 -1.04 -3.39 -11.09
CA GLY A 379 0.20 -3.18 -11.82
C GLY A 379 0.85 -1.85 -11.47
N PHE A 380 1.99 -1.87 -10.77
CA PHE A 380 2.70 -0.64 -10.46
C PHE A 380 3.66 -0.20 -11.56
N GLY A 381 3.84 1.12 -11.66
CA GLY A 381 4.76 1.75 -12.60
C GLY A 381 6.23 1.68 -12.16
N THR A 382 7.12 2.16 -13.00
CA THR A 382 8.56 2.12 -12.79
C THR A 382 9.05 3.31 -11.95
N MET A 383 9.99 3.05 -11.05
CA MET A 383 10.79 4.08 -10.39
C MET A 383 11.97 4.45 -11.33
N ASN A 384 12.00 5.69 -11.76
CA ASN A 384 12.99 6.20 -12.70
C ASN A 384 13.99 7.13 -12.01
N GLY A 385 15.19 7.24 -12.56
CA GLY A 385 16.15 8.28 -12.22
C GLY A 385 15.81 9.64 -12.82
N LYS A 386 16.60 10.66 -12.51
CA LYS A 386 16.45 12.03 -13.06
C LYS A 386 16.55 12.07 -14.60
N ASP A 387 17.16 11.08 -15.22
CA ASP A 387 17.26 10.91 -16.68
C ASP A 387 16.01 10.28 -17.32
N GLY A 388 14.99 9.99 -16.53
CA GLY A 388 13.75 9.36 -16.98
C GLY A 388 13.86 7.86 -17.30
N LYS A 389 15.03 7.24 -17.08
CA LYS A 389 15.26 5.81 -17.26
C LYS A 389 15.11 5.06 -15.93
N PRO A 390 14.87 3.74 -15.95
CA PRO A 390 14.82 2.95 -14.73
C PRO A 390 16.03 3.22 -13.84
N PHE A 391 15.80 3.41 -12.56
CA PHE A 391 16.80 3.82 -11.59
C PHE A 391 17.95 2.80 -11.53
N LYS A 392 19.18 3.27 -11.75
CA LYS A 392 20.38 2.45 -11.83
C LYS A 392 21.51 3.04 -10.98
N THR A 393 22.50 2.23 -10.65
CA THR A 393 23.74 2.72 -10.07
C THR A 393 24.52 3.58 -11.06
N ARG A 394 25.46 4.38 -10.58
CA ARG A 394 26.38 5.19 -11.44
C ARG A 394 27.16 4.31 -12.43
N GLU A 395 27.39 3.05 -12.11
CA GLU A 395 28.10 2.05 -12.93
C GLU A 395 27.18 1.29 -13.90
N GLY A 396 25.87 1.63 -13.94
CA GLY A 396 24.90 1.08 -14.91
C GLY A 396 24.14 -0.18 -14.46
N GLY A 397 24.40 -0.72 -13.26
CA GLY A 397 23.66 -1.85 -12.67
C GLY A 397 22.36 -1.43 -11.97
N VAL A 398 21.51 -2.38 -11.64
CA VAL A 398 20.33 -2.12 -10.79
C VAL A 398 20.80 -1.86 -9.36
N MET A 399 20.34 -0.74 -8.76
CA MET A 399 20.73 -0.39 -7.40
C MET A 399 20.17 -1.39 -6.39
N ARG A 400 21.00 -1.87 -5.47
CA ARG A 400 20.57 -2.69 -4.34
C ARG A 400 19.73 -1.86 -3.39
N LEU A 401 18.67 -2.47 -2.87
CA LEU A 401 17.76 -1.79 -1.93
C LEU A 401 18.50 -1.35 -0.65
N GLU A 402 19.39 -2.19 -0.13
CA GLU A 402 20.19 -1.88 1.06
C GLU A 402 21.08 -0.63 0.86
N THR A 403 21.66 -0.49 -0.32
CA THR A 403 22.47 0.71 -0.68
C THR A 403 21.61 1.96 -0.69
N LEU A 404 20.41 1.89 -1.30
CA LEU A 404 19.48 3.02 -1.33
C LEU A 404 19.07 3.46 0.08
N ILE A 405 18.72 2.51 0.94
CA ILE A 405 18.34 2.79 2.34
C ILE A 405 19.50 3.45 3.06
N LYS A 406 20.72 2.93 2.88
CA LYS A 406 21.92 3.49 3.50
C LYS A 406 22.18 4.93 3.06
N ASP A 407 22.16 5.19 1.74
CA ASP A 407 22.42 6.52 1.19
C ASP A 407 21.41 7.56 1.71
N ILE A 408 20.13 7.18 1.81
CA ILE A 408 19.10 8.06 2.35
C ILE A 408 19.29 8.30 3.85
N ASN A 409 19.64 7.28 4.63
CA ASN A 409 19.89 7.42 6.06
C ASN A 409 21.11 8.30 6.34
N GLU A 410 22.18 8.21 5.54
CA GLU A 410 23.36 9.06 5.62
C GLU A 410 23.03 10.52 5.30
N GLU A 411 22.24 10.77 4.26
CA GLU A 411 21.75 12.10 3.90
C GLU A 411 20.90 12.71 5.03
N MET A 412 19.97 11.92 5.57
CA MET A 412 19.14 12.38 6.70
C MET A 412 19.95 12.63 7.95
N PHE A 413 20.94 11.78 8.25
CA PHE A 413 21.84 11.99 9.38
C PHE A 413 22.57 13.33 9.28
N THR A 414 23.11 13.63 8.10
CA THR A 414 23.80 14.91 7.84
C THR A 414 22.87 16.09 8.10
N LYS A 415 21.66 16.08 7.55
CA LYS A 415 20.67 17.15 7.71
C LYS A 415 20.21 17.32 9.17
N ILE A 416 20.01 16.23 9.90
CA ILE A 416 19.59 16.27 11.31
C ILE A 416 20.70 16.84 12.21
N VAL A 417 21.94 16.43 11.98
CA VAL A 417 23.10 16.94 12.75
C VAL A 417 23.34 18.43 12.47
N GLU A 418 23.23 18.86 11.22
CA GLU A 418 23.36 20.28 10.86
C GLU A 418 22.32 21.17 11.55
N ASN A 419 21.09 20.68 11.72
CA ASN A 419 20.01 21.41 12.41
C ASN A 419 20.16 21.46 13.96
N ARG A 420 21.10 20.72 14.54
CA ARG A 420 21.40 20.68 15.99
C ARG A 420 20.21 20.43 16.93
N SER A 421 19.12 19.88 16.42
CA SER A 421 17.88 19.66 17.16
C SER A 421 17.87 18.36 17.97
N VAL A 422 18.77 17.44 17.66
CA VAL A 422 18.89 16.11 18.30
C VAL A 422 20.31 15.92 18.85
N LYS A 423 20.42 15.25 20.02
CA LYS A 423 21.74 14.88 20.57
C LYS A 423 22.41 13.85 19.65
N ASP A 424 23.72 13.93 19.48
CA ASP A 424 24.50 13.04 18.59
C ASP A 424 24.22 11.55 18.80
N LYS A 425 23.94 11.14 20.05
CA LYS A 425 23.64 9.74 20.38
C LYS A 425 22.34 9.24 19.74
N ASP A 426 21.34 10.10 19.60
CA ASP A 426 20.01 9.76 19.12
C ASP A 426 19.84 10.10 17.63
N ALA A 427 20.81 10.83 17.05
CA ALA A 427 20.73 11.33 15.67
C ALA A 427 20.70 10.20 14.64
N LYS A 428 21.40 9.09 14.88
CA LYS A 428 21.42 7.95 13.96
C LYS A 428 20.07 7.25 13.90
N GLU A 429 19.47 6.96 15.05
CA GLU A 429 18.15 6.33 15.13
C GLU A 429 17.07 7.25 14.51
N THR A 430 17.12 8.54 14.83
CA THR A 430 16.24 9.54 14.22
C THR A 430 16.41 9.56 12.70
N ALA A 431 17.64 9.52 12.19
CA ALA A 431 17.92 9.50 10.75
C ALA A 431 17.34 8.25 10.05
N GLU A 432 17.40 7.10 10.70
CA GLU A 432 16.80 5.86 10.16
C GLU A 432 15.26 5.97 10.10
N ILE A 433 14.61 6.50 11.13
CA ILE A 433 13.15 6.72 11.16
C ILE A 433 12.74 7.73 10.07
N VAL A 434 13.43 8.87 9.99
CA VAL A 434 13.10 9.92 9.02
C VAL A 434 13.45 9.48 7.59
N GLY A 435 14.55 8.74 7.41
CA GLY A 435 14.94 8.13 6.14
C GLY A 435 13.89 7.15 5.60
N LEU A 436 13.34 6.31 6.48
CA LEU A 436 12.24 5.41 6.11
C LEU A 436 11.00 6.18 5.65
N SER A 437 10.66 7.28 6.34
CA SER A 437 9.56 8.15 5.91
C SER A 437 9.80 8.77 4.54
N ALA A 438 11.03 9.19 4.25
CA ALA A 438 11.41 9.75 2.95
C ALA A 438 11.19 8.75 1.82
N ILE A 439 11.61 7.49 2.02
CA ILE A 439 11.43 6.41 1.05
C ILE A 439 9.95 6.08 0.86
N LYS A 440 9.24 5.76 1.94
CA LYS A 440 7.86 5.26 1.86
C LYS A 440 6.89 6.34 1.39
N TYR A 441 6.95 7.52 1.97
CA TYR A 441 6.10 8.62 1.55
C TYR A 441 6.43 9.09 0.13
N GLY A 442 7.71 9.15 -0.21
CA GLY A 442 8.17 9.53 -1.54
C GLY A 442 7.60 8.63 -2.64
N ASP A 443 7.56 7.31 -2.42
CA ASP A 443 6.92 6.37 -3.35
C ASP A 443 5.39 6.41 -3.26
N LEU A 444 4.83 6.23 -2.06
CA LEU A 444 3.38 6.08 -1.83
C LEU A 444 2.57 7.34 -2.15
N SER A 445 3.19 8.53 -2.21
CA SER A 445 2.52 9.76 -2.65
C SER A 445 2.21 9.80 -4.15
N ASN A 446 2.80 8.89 -4.93
CA ASN A 446 2.49 8.71 -6.34
C ASN A 446 1.40 7.66 -6.52
N GLN A 447 0.58 7.83 -7.57
CA GLN A 447 -0.35 6.78 -7.97
C GLN A 447 0.43 5.50 -8.30
N ALA A 448 0.02 4.36 -7.73
CA ALA A 448 0.72 3.10 -7.90
C ALA A 448 0.99 2.74 -9.37
N THR A 449 -0.01 2.93 -10.25
CA THR A 449 0.06 2.59 -11.68
C THR A 449 0.94 3.54 -12.52
N LYS A 450 1.38 4.66 -11.96
CA LYS A 450 2.21 5.65 -12.68
C LYS A 450 3.69 5.44 -12.44
N ASP A 451 4.48 5.74 -13.47
CA ASP A 451 5.93 5.89 -13.32
C ASP A 451 6.21 7.21 -12.59
N TYR A 452 7.28 7.25 -11.82
CA TYR A 452 7.72 8.47 -11.16
C TYR A 452 9.24 8.61 -11.13
N ILE A 453 9.72 9.83 -10.90
CA ILE A 453 11.15 10.13 -10.77
C ILE A 453 11.52 10.08 -9.29
N PHE A 454 12.48 9.21 -8.96
CA PHE A 454 13.08 9.15 -7.63
C PHE A 454 14.19 10.19 -7.53
N ASP A 455 14.05 11.10 -6.59
CA ASP A 455 15.00 12.18 -6.32
C ASP A 455 15.29 12.23 -4.82
N ILE A 456 16.51 11.82 -4.42
CA ILE A 456 16.92 11.78 -3.01
C ILE A 456 16.81 13.17 -2.38
N ASP A 457 17.31 14.22 -3.06
CA ASP A 457 17.31 15.58 -2.52
C ASP A 457 15.90 16.07 -2.22
N ARG A 458 14.95 15.79 -3.13
CA ARG A 458 13.54 16.12 -2.96
C ARG A 458 12.90 15.34 -1.82
N PHE A 459 13.14 14.01 -1.76
CA PHE A 459 12.46 13.13 -0.80
C PHE A 459 12.96 13.32 0.63
N THR A 460 14.22 13.75 0.78
CA THR A 460 14.83 14.07 2.08
C THR A 460 14.66 15.52 2.51
N SER A 461 13.87 16.33 1.77
CA SER A 461 13.58 17.71 2.13
C SER A 461 12.59 17.79 3.30
N PHE A 462 12.83 18.72 4.22
CA PHE A 462 11.90 19.08 5.29
C PHE A 462 10.79 20.07 4.84
N GLU A 463 10.79 20.43 3.58
CA GLU A 463 9.82 21.33 2.97
C GLU A 463 9.07 20.66 1.82
N GLY A 464 7.83 21.08 1.59
CA GLY A 464 6.99 20.55 0.53
C GLY A 464 6.31 19.24 0.89
N ASN A 465 5.83 18.52 -0.12
CA ASN A 465 5.08 17.27 0.06
C ASN A 465 6.03 16.07 0.20
N THR A 466 6.59 15.90 1.41
CA THR A 466 7.61 14.89 1.72
C THR A 466 7.34 14.20 3.06
N GLY A 467 7.89 12.99 3.24
CA GLY A 467 7.82 12.27 4.52
C GLY A 467 8.43 13.08 5.68
N PRO A 468 9.67 13.60 5.55
CA PRO A 468 10.27 14.44 6.59
C PRO A 468 9.43 15.66 6.98
N TYR A 469 8.75 16.32 6.04
CA TYR A 469 7.83 17.43 6.34
C TYR A 469 6.65 16.99 7.22
N ILE A 470 6.05 15.84 6.92
CA ILE A 470 4.95 15.28 7.72
C ILE A 470 5.44 14.94 9.13
N LEU A 471 6.60 14.29 9.24
CA LEU A 471 7.18 13.96 10.55
C LEU A 471 7.52 15.22 11.35
N TYR A 472 8.07 16.23 10.71
CA TYR A 472 8.35 17.51 11.36
C TYR A 472 7.08 18.16 11.92
N THR A 473 5.97 18.09 11.19
CA THR A 473 4.67 18.56 11.68
C THR A 473 4.22 17.79 12.93
N ILE A 474 4.33 16.45 12.93
CA ILE A 474 3.97 15.61 14.08
C ILE A 474 4.87 15.92 15.29
N VAL A 475 6.17 16.03 15.08
CA VAL A 475 7.14 16.37 16.15
C VAL A 475 6.87 17.74 16.74
N ARG A 476 6.51 18.72 15.91
CA ARG A 476 6.07 20.05 16.39
C ARG A 476 4.85 19.96 17.30
N ILE A 477 3.85 19.18 16.93
CA ILE A 477 2.66 18.96 17.78
C ILE A 477 3.07 18.28 19.10
N LYS A 478 3.90 17.22 19.04
CA LYS A 478 4.44 16.55 20.24
C LYS A 478 5.16 17.56 21.16
N SER A 479 5.98 18.43 20.60
CA SER A 479 6.73 19.45 21.37
C SER A 479 5.79 20.44 22.08
N ILE A 480 4.74 20.89 21.43
CA ILE A 480 3.75 21.79 22.04
C ILE A 480 3.02 21.09 23.21
N LEU A 481 2.57 19.84 23.00
CA LEU A 481 1.88 19.05 24.02
C LEU A 481 2.79 18.77 25.22
N ASN A 482 4.04 18.40 24.98
CA ASN A 482 5.03 18.15 26.04
C ASN A 482 5.30 19.43 26.84
N ARG A 483 5.51 20.55 26.19
CA ARG A 483 5.74 21.84 26.86
C ARG A 483 4.53 22.23 27.70
N PHE A 484 3.32 22.06 27.21
CA PHE A 484 2.09 22.31 27.99
C PHE A 484 2.06 21.48 29.27
N ALA A 485 2.40 20.19 29.18
CA ALA A 485 2.45 19.29 30.34
C ALA A 485 3.58 19.67 31.32
N GLU A 486 4.78 20.03 30.83
CA GLU A 486 5.90 20.50 31.64
C GLU A 486 5.60 21.79 32.40
N GLU A 487 4.77 22.67 31.83
CA GLU A 487 4.28 23.88 32.48
C GLU A 487 3.11 23.61 33.47
N GLY A 488 2.77 22.35 33.72
CA GLY A 488 1.73 21.92 34.68
C GLY A 488 0.34 21.80 34.08
N GLY A 489 0.19 21.90 32.77
CA GLY A 489 -1.08 21.73 32.07
C GLY A 489 -1.60 20.29 32.10
N ASN A 490 -2.92 20.14 32.20
CA ASN A 490 -3.56 18.82 32.16
C ASN A 490 -4.01 18.47 30.73
N LEU A 491 -3.32 17.52 30.11
CA LEU A 491 -3.60 17.04 28.75
C LEU A 491 -4.98 16.38 28.59
N GLU A 492 -5.62 15.97 29.68
CA GLU A 492 -6.93 15.32 29.64
C GLU A 492 -8.08 16.27 29.96
N ALA A 493 -7.76 17.54 30.27
CA ALA A 493 -8.77 18.52 30.59
C ALA A 493 -9.38 19.19 29.34
N GLY A 494 -10.64 19.58 29.45
CA GLY A 494 -11.35 20.34 28.45
C GLY A 494 -11.90 19.51 27.29
N ALA A 495 -12.48 20.20 26.32
CA ALA A 495 -13.05 19.63 25.11
C ALA A 495 -12.81 20.57 23.92
N ILE A 496 -12.90 20.08 22.70
CA ILE A 496 -12.87 20.91 21.50
C ILE A 496 -14.10 21.83 21.51
N LEU A 497 -13.88 23.12 21.34
CA LEU A 497 -14.91 24.14 21.31
C LEU A 497 -15.08 24.71 19.90
N ASP A 498 -16.09 25.60 19.75
CA ASP A 498 -16.31 26.38 18.54
C ASP A 498 -15.00 27.08 18.09
N PRO A 499 -14.63 27.03 16.82
CA PRO A 499 -13.40 27.63 16.33
C PRO A 499 -13.42 29.17 16.47
N VAL A 500 -12.30 29.74 16.89
CA VAL A 500 -12.16 31.20 17.11
C VAL A 500 -11.66 31.94 15.86
N ASN A 501 -11.16 31.22 14.87
CA ASN A 501 -10.68 31.78 13.61
C ASN A 501 -10.82 30.78 12.44
N ASP A 502 -10.64 31.28 11.22
CA ASP A 502 -10.82 30.46 9.99
C ASP A 502 -9.75 29.36 9.85
N SER A 503 -8.52 29.59 10.29
CA SER A 503 -7.46 28.59 10.22
C SER A 503 -7.73 27.41 11.15
N GLN A 504 -8.24 27.67 12.36
CA GLN A 504 -8.70 26.62 13.27
C GLN A 504 -9.86 25.84 12.65
N LYS A 505 -10.86 26.55 12.10
CA LYS A 505 -12.01 25.91 11.47
C LYS A 505 -11.59 25.05 10.28
N ASN A 506 -10.65 25.53 9.47
CA ASN A 506 -10.12 24.75 8.34
C ASN A 506 -9.43 23.47 8.82
N LEU A 507 -8.58 23.52 9.87
CA LEU A 507 -7.99 22.31 10.44
C LEU A 507 -9.07 21.34 10.93
N MET A 508 -10.07 21.83 11.64
CA MET A 508 -11.18 21.02 12.13
C MET A 508 -11.93 20.33 10.98
N LEU A 509 -12.21 21.04 9.90
CA LEU A 509 -12.85 20.48 8.69
C LEU A 509 -11.98 19.43 8.01
N GLN A 510 -10.68 19.69 7.86
CA GLN A 510 -9.76 18.70 7.27
C GLN A 510 -9.75 17.37 8.06
N LEU A 511 -9.76 17.44 9.39
CA LEU A 511 -9.78 16.23 10.23
C LEU A 511 -11.01 15.35 9.98
N THR A 512 -12.17 15.95 9.69
CA THR A 512 -13.41 15.17 9.42
C THR A 512 -13.33 14.29 8.19
N GLY A 513 -12.39 14.55 7.29
CA GLY A 513 -12.15 13.79 6.06
C GLY A 513 -11.47 12.42 6.25
N PHE A 514 -10.94 12.14 7.45
CA PHE A 514 -10.13 10.94 7.72
C PHE A 514 -10.86 9.65 7.35
N GLY A 515 -12.06 9.43 7.89
CA GLY A 515 -12.80 8.18 7.69
C GLY A 515 -13.06 7.88 6.21
N ALA A 516 -13.55 8.87 5.46
CA ALA A 516 -13.81 8.75 4.03
C ALA A 516 -12.52 8.50 3.23
N THR A 517 -11.43 9.17 3.61
CA THR A 517 -10.12 9.00 2.93
C THR A 517 -9.59 7.58 3.07
N VAL A 518 -9.62 7.03 4.28
CA VAL A 518 -9.11 5.67 4.55
C VAL A 518 -9.95 4.62 3.83
N GLU A 519 -11.29 4.74 3.88
CA GLU A 519 -12.19 3.81 3.19
C GLU A 519 -11.98 3.86 1.67
N ASN A 520 -11.92 5.05 1.07
CA ASN A 520 -11.66 5.22 -0.36
C ASN A 520 -10.26 4.73 -0.76
N ALA A 521 -9.26 4.95 0.08
CA ALA A 521 -7.91 4.45 -0.18
C ALA A 521 -7.86 2.92 -0.22
N PHE A 522 -8.63 2.25 0.63
CA PHE A 522 -8.76 0.80 0.59
C PHE A 522 -9.53 0.31 -0.64
N GLU A 523 -10.69 0.89 -0.91
CA GLU A 523 -11.56 0.47 -2.03
C GLU A 523 -10.82 0.58 -3.37
N GLU A 524 -10.11 1.69 -3.59
CA GLU A 524 -9.38 1.94 -4.82
C GLU A 524 -7.94 1.38 -4.80
N LYS A 525 -7.50 0.73 -3.70
CA LYS A 525 -6.12 0.26 -3.51
C LYS A 525 -5.10 1.40 -3.72
N ALA A 526 -5.38 2.57 -3.15
CA ALA A 526 -4.76 3.84 -3.47
C ALA A 526 -4.14 4.56 -2.25
N PRO A 527 -3.00 4.07 -1.70
CA PRO A 527 -2.33 4.72 -0.56
C PRO A 527 -2.00 6.21 -0.78
N HIS A 528 -1.79 6.65 -2.02
CA HIS A 528 -1.52 8.05 -2.35
C HIS A 528 -2.62 9.00 -1.89
N LYS A 529 -3.85 8.54 -1.72
CA LYS A 529 -4.95 9.34 -1.17
C LYS A 529 -4.72 9.69 0.30
N ILE A 530 -4.14 8.77 1.08
CA ILE A 530 -3.73 9.04 2.47
C ILE A 530 -2.59 10.06 2.48
N CYS A 531 -1.60 9.92 1.60
CA CYS A 531 -0.50 10.89 1.49
C CYS A 531 -1.02 12.30 1.17
N ALA A 532 -1.91 12.45 0.19
CA ALA A 532 -2.53 13.73 -0.15
C ALA A 532 -3.29 14.31 1.05
N TYR A 533 -4.07 13.49 1.74
CA TYR A 533 -4.85 13.90 2.90
C TYR A 533 -3.96 14.43 4.05
N ILE A 534 -2.92 13.69 4.44
CA ILE A 534 -2.06 14.12 5.55
C ILE A 534 -1.22 15.35 5.22
N TYR A 535 -0.92 15.56 3.95
CA TYR A 535 -0.28 16.80 3.50
C TYR A 535 -1.19 18.00 3.72
N GLU A 536 -2.47 17.91 3.34
CA GLU A 536 -3.46 18.98 3.58
C GLU A 536 -3.73 19.21 5.07
N VAL A 537 -3.83 18.15 5.89
CA VAL A 537 -3.95 18.26 7.35
C VAL A 537 -2.72 18.96 7.94
N SER A 538 -1.52 18.61 7.49
CA SER A 538 -0.26 19.24 7.95
C SER A 538 -0.21 20.73 7.59
N ASN A 539 -0.61 21.09 6.39
CA ASN A 539 -0.69 22.50 5.96
C ASN A 539 -1.73 23.27 6.78
N ALA A 540 -2.91 22.70 7.01
CA ALA A 540 -3.95 23.32 7.84
C ALA A 540 -3.48 23.50 9.30
N PHE A 541 -2.81 22.51 9.87
CA PHE A 541 -2.20 22.65 11.20
C PHE A 541 -1.14 23.76 11.23
N ASN A 542 -0.24 23.82 10.25
CA ASN A 542 0.79 24.84 10.22
C ASN A 542 0.19 26.26 10.11
N SER A 543 -0.86 26.46 9.32
CA SER A 543 -1.59 27.73 9.26
C SER A 543 -2.20 28.08 10.62
N PHE A 544 -2.91 27.16 11.26
CA PHE A 544 -3.45 27.36 12.61
C PHE A 544 -2.36 27.70 13.63
N TYR A 545 -1.23 26.98 13.61
CA TYR A 545 -0.11 27.22 14.50
C TYR A 545 0.51 28.62 14.35
N HIS A 546 0.63 29.10 13.11
CA HIS A 546 1.20 30.43 12.84
C HIS A 546 0.26 31.57 13.22
N GLU A 547 -1.05 31.37 13.11
CA GLU A 547 -2.05 32.41 13.39
C GLU A 547 -2.54 32.42 14.84
N THR A 548 -2.25 31.37 15.62
CA THR A 548 -2.81 31.18 16.96
C THR A 548 -1.72 31.04 18.02
N LYS A 549 -1.79 31.84 19.06
CA LYS A 549 -0.88 31.75 20.22
C LYS A 549 -1.38 30.67 21.19
N ILE A 550 -1.15 29.39 20.85
CA ILE A 550 -1.76 28.24 21.55
C ILE A 550 -1.43 28.21 23.04
N LEU A 551 -0.13 28.23 23.41
CA LEU A 551 0.30 28.10 24.80
C LEU A 551 0.11 29.40 25.62
N SER A 552 0.10 30.54 24.98
CA SER A 552 -0.11 31.86 25.64
C SER A 552 -1.54 32.34 25.53
N GLU A 553 -2.52 31.50 25.20
CA GLU A 553 -3.94 31.79 25.31
C GLU A 553 -4.29 32.00 26.78
N GLU A 554 -4.96 33.14 27.08
CA GLU A 554 -5.33 33.50 28.44
C GLU A 554 -6.62 32.83 28.92
N ASN A 555 -7.53 32.53 27.99
CA ASN A 555 -8.75 31.80 28.30
C ASN A 555 -8.42 30.30 28.46
N GLU A 556 -8.47 29.82 29.69
CA GLU A 556 -8.10 28.41 30.01
C GLU A 556 -8.99 27.39 29.29
N ALA A 557 -10.28 27.66 29.08
CA ALA A 557 -11.17 26.76 28.34
C ALA A 557 -10.79 26.70 26.86
N GLN A 558 -10.43 27.83 26.27
CA GLN A 558 -9.99 27.89 24.88
C GLN A 558 -8.62 27.27 24.68
N LYS A 559 -7.67 27.49 25.61
CA LYS A 559 -6.37 26.84 25.63
C LYS A 559 -6.53 25.31 25.67
N ALA A 560 -7.39 24.83 26.58
CA ALA A 560 -7.69 23.39 26.68
C ALA A 560 -8.31 22.84 25.37
N SER A 561 -9.19 23.62 24.71
CA SER A 561 -9.75 23.28 23.40
C SER A 561 -8.66 23.12 22.34
N PHE A 562 -7.70 24.04 22.28
CA PHE A 562 -6.55 23.93 21.36
C PHE A 562 -5.75 22.66 21.63
N ILE A 563 -5.48 22.34 22.89
CA ILE A 563 -4.75 21.13 23.27
C ILE A 563 -5.50 19.86 22.83
N GLN A 564 -6.83 19.78 23.02
CA GLN A 564 -7.62 18.64 22.55
C GLN A 564 -7.61 18.52 21.02
N LEU A 565 -7.67 19.63 20.30
CA LEU A 565 -7.56 19.65 18.84
C LEU A 565 -6.18 19.17 18.37
N LEU A 566 -5.10 19.57 19.04
CA LEU A 566 -3.75 19.09 18.75
C LEU A 566 -3.59 17.59 19.03
N LYS A 567 -4.17 17.08 20.13
CA LYS A 567 -4.17 15.63 20.43
C LYS A 567 -4.88 14.85 19.33
N LEU A 568 -6.04 15.31 18.86
CA LEU A 568 -6.76 14.69 17.76
C LEU A 568 -5.96 14.75 16.45
N THR A 569 -5.40 15.92 16.12
CA THR A 569 -4.57 16.09 14.92
C THR A 569 -3.38 15.13 14.93
N LYS A 570 -2.67 15.03 16.06
CA LYS A 570 -1.58 14.08 16.24
C LYS A 570 -2.05 12.64 16.03
N LYS A 571 -3.14 12.21 16.66
CA LYS A 571 -3.72 10.87 16.53
C LYS A 571 -4.06 10.54 15.07
N VAL A 572 -4.65 11.46 14.33
CA VAL A 572 -4.98 11.30 12.91
C VAL A 572 -3.73 11.14 12.08
N LEU A 573 -2.74 12.03 12.24
CA LEU A 573 -1.49 11.97 11.47
C LEU A 573 -0.69 10.70 11.77
N GLU A 574 -0.54 10.32 13.06
CA GLU A 574 0.16 9.10 13.46
C GLU A 574 -0.55 7.84 12.94
N THR A 575 -1.89 7.80 12.96
CA THR A 575 -2.64 6.70 12.37
C THR A 575 -2.38 6.60 10.85
N CYS A 576 -2.42 7.72 10.15
CA CYS A 576 -2.16 7.73 8.70
C CYS A 576 -0.75 7.23 8.35
N ILE A 577 0.29 7.69 9.08
CA ILE A 577 1.66 7.24 8.78
C ILE A 577 1.86 5.77 9.15
N ASP A 578 1.18 5.26 10.18
CA ASP A 578 1.18 3.81 10.48
C ASP A 578 0.53 3.01 9.34
N LEU A 579 -0.58 3.48 8.76
CA LEU A 579 -1.19 2.87 7.58
C LEU A 579 -0.28 2.90 6.35
N LEU A 580 0.63 3.87 6.27
CA LEU A 580 1.67 3.94 5.24
C LEU A 580 2.93 3.14 5.61
N GLY A 581 3.03 2.64 6.84
CA GLY A 581 4.07 1.75 7.31
C GLY A 581 5.32 2.44 7.84
N PHE A 582 5.23 3.64 8.39
CA PHE A 582 6.33 4.31 9.09
C PHE A 582 5.84 5.03 10.36
N SER A 583 6.73 5.54 11.17
CA SER A 583 6.44 6.18 12.45
C SER A 583 7.17 7.51 12.58
N ALA A 584 6.77 8.31 13.57
CA ALA A 584 7.41 9.58 13.88
C ALA A 584 8.37 9.46 15.08
N PRO A 585 9.54 10.09 15.05
CA PRO A 585 10.43 10.18 16.20
C PRO A 585 9.82 11.10 17.27
N ASP A 586 10.38 11.07 18.47
CA ASP A 586 9.95 11.99 19.54
C ASP A 586 10.52 13.40 19.36
N ARG A 587 11.69 13.50 18.75
CA ARG A 587 12.39 14.76 18.46
C ARG A 587 13.06 14.68 17.09
N MET A 588 13.18 15.83 16.44
CA MET A 588 13.73 15.91 15.10
C MET A 588 14.39 17.26 14.85
#